data_f80b5d055009ed99969d24cbab091e9a
#
_entry.id   f80b5d055009ed99969d24cbab091e9a
#
_cell.length_a   1.000
_cell.length_b   1.000
_cell.length_c   1.000
_cell.angle_alpha   90.00
_cell.angle_beta   90.00
_cell.angle_gamma   90.00
#
_symmetry.space_group_name_H-M   'P 1'
#
loop_
_entity.id
_entity.type
_entity.pdbx_description
1 polymer ?
#
loop_
_entity_poly.entity_id
_entity_poly.type
_entity_poly.pdbx_seq_one_letter_code
_entity_poly.pdbx_strand_id
1 'polypeptide(L)'
;TLRSSSAASDVYKRQDIHYAGEPFIHDAVIPRIGHSITKHGVAVLRHMEQLGIWTANTGQGILQSRDKLHASQILARNKIPVPKTTYVRDSIDVEPAIDFVGGLPVVIKVTQGTQGQGVFLRHTVHESRSLIQGLLLTGKSVLVQEYIAESHGKDIRALVVGDRVVAAMRRKARGREFRSNYHLN
;
A
#
# COMPACT_ATOMS: atom_id res chain seq x y z
N THR A 1 -48.56 -8.44 20.14
CA THR A 1 -47.39 -9.04 19.47
C THR A 1 -47.50 -8.76 17.99
N LEU A 2 -46.92 -7.62 17.62
CA LEU A 2 -46.73 -7.23 16.22
C LEU A 2 -45.56 -8.07 15.66
N ARG A 3 -45.87 -9.02 14.80
CA ARG A 3 -44.90 -9.63 13.89
C ARG A 3 -44.57 -8.57 12.85
N SER A 4 -43.45 -7.86 13.01
CA SER A 4 -42.91 -7.03 11.96
C SER A 4 -42.50 -7.92 10.79
N SER A 5 -43.01 -7.58 9.63
CA SER A 5 -42.95 -8.35 8.41
C SER A 5 -41.51 -8.65 7.98
N SER A 6 -41.23 -9.91 7.84
CA SER A 6 -39.97 -10.48 7.34
C SER A 6 -39.60 -10.08 5.90
N ALA A 7 -40.50 -9.53 5.12
CA ALA A 7 -40.28 -9.28 3.70
C ALA A 7 -39.21 -8.21 3.39
N ALA A 8 -39.12 -7.14 4.18
CA ALA A 8 -38.06 -6.12 3.99
C ALA A 8 -36.70 -6.64 4.49
N SER A 9 -36.69 -7.44 5.56
CA SER A 9 -35.48 -8.12 6.05
C SER A 9 -34.93 -9.15 5.05
N ASP A 10 -35.82 -9.83 4.32
CA ASP A 10 -35.44 -10.88 3.36
C ASP A 10 -34.86 -10.30 2.04
N VAL A 11 -35.22 -9.08 1.66
CA VAL A 11 -34.60 -8.40 0.49
C VAL A 11 -33.15 -8.04 0.75
N TYR A 12 -32.78 -7.67 1.97
CA TYR A 12 -31.40 -7.40 2.35
C TYR A 12 -30.57 -8.67 2.61
N LYS A 13 -31.19 -9.80 2.87
CA LYS A 13 -30.53 -11.10 3.07
C LYS A 13 -30.12 -11.80 1.76
N ARG A 14 -30.45 -11.23 0.59
CA ARG A 14 -30.14 -11.84 -0.72
C ARG A 14 -28.80 -11.45 -1.32
N GLN A 15 -27.89 -10.90 -0.54
CA GLN A 15 -26.54 -10.59 -1.01
C GLN A 15 -25.57 -11.71 -0.62
N ASP A 16 -25.85 -12.92 -1.06
CA ASP A 16 -24.97 -14.05 -0.82
C ASP A 16 -23.75 -14.01 -1.74
N ILE A 17 -22.63 -14.51 -1.23
CA ILE A 17 -21.43 -14.72 -2.03
C ILE A 17 -21.46 -16.12 -2.60
N HIS A 18 -21.26 -16.23 -3.91
CA HIS A 18 -21.12 -17.49 -4.61
C HIS A 18 -19.75 -17.62 -5.24
N TYR A 19 -19.18 -18.81 -5.22
CA TYR A 19 -17.97 -19.17 -5.93
C TYR A 19 -18.22 -20.38 -6.81
N ALA A 20 -17.96 -20.26 -8.10
CA ALA A 20 -18.23 -21.31 -9.09
C ALA A 20 -19.69 -21.85 -9.08
N GLY A 21 -20.65 -20.96 -8.75
CA GLY A 21 -22.09 -21.30 -8.67
C GLY A 21 -22.54 -21.82 -7.29
N GLU A 22 -21.62 -22.15 -6.39
CA GLU A 22 -21.92 -22.64 -5.06
C GLU A 22 -21.89 -21.52 -4.01
N PRO A 23 -22.79 -21.56 -3.00
CA PRO A 23 -22.77 -20.61 -1.91
C PRO A 23 -21.44 -20.66 -1.13
N PHE A 24 -20.90 -19.50 -0.82
CA PHE A 24 -19.71 -19.39 0.03
C PHE A 24 -20.11 -19.45 1.50
N ILE A 25 -19.95 -20.62 2.13
CA ILE A 25 -20.35 -20.89 3.52
C ILE A 25 -19.08 -21.11 4.35
N HIS A 26 -18.52 -20.02 4.90
CA HIS A 26 -17.32 -20.07 5.74
C HIS A 26 -17.41 -19.05 6.87
N ASP A 27 -16.85 -19.38 8.03
CA ASP A 27 -16.85 -18.53 9.22
C ASP A 27 -15.68 -17.53 9.23
N ALA A 28 -14.60 -17.83 8.49
CA ALA A 28 -13.38 -17.05 8.50
C ALA A 28 -12.67 -17.06 7.16
N VAL A 29 -11.95 -15.95 6.86
CA VAL A 29 -11.17 -15.77 5.64
C VAL A 29 -9.79 -15.17 5.93
N ILE A 30 -8.77 -15.73 5.30
CA ILE A 30 -7.42 -15.14 5.22
C ILE A 30 -7.25 -14.56 3.81
N PRO A 31 -7.34 -13.24 3.63
CA PRO A 31 -7.28 -12.63 2.31
C PRO A 31 -5.86 -12.68 1.73
N ARG A 32 -5.72 -13.23 0.52
CA ARG A 32 -4.48 -13.28 -0.27
C ARG A 32 -4.66 -12.53 -1.58
N ILE A 33 -5.12 -11.27 -1.50
CA ILE A 33 -5.46 -10.45 -2.66
C ILE A 33 -4.18 -10.03 -3.39
N GLY A 34 -4.06 -10.34 -4.68
CA GLY A 34 -2.98 -9.86 -5.55
C GLY A 34 -3.08 -8.34 -5.78
N HIS A 35 -1.96 -7.70 -6.11
CA HIS A 35 -1.95 -6.26 -6.37
C HIS A 35 -2.85 -5.86 -7.55
N SER A 36 -2.79 -6.60 -8.65
CA SER A 36 -3.57 -6.33 -9.86
C SER A 36 -5.08 -6.37 -9.67
N ILE A 37 -5.55 -7.13 -8.67
CA ILE A 37 -6.98 -7.29 -8.36
C ILE A 37 -7.39 -6.61 -7.05
N THR A 38 -6.60 -5.65 -6.54
CA THR A 38 -6.86 -4.99 -5.26
C THR A 38 -8.29 -4.48 -5.13
N LYS A 39 -8.76 -3.72 -6.12
CA LYS A 39 -10.10 -3.11 -6.10
C LYS A 39 -11.19 -4.17 -6.00
N HIS A 40 -11.13 -5.19 -6.83
CA HIS A 40 -12.08 -6.29 -6.85
C HIS A 40 -12.00 -7.13 -5.57
N GLY A 41 -10.81 -7.58 -5.19
CA GLY A 41 -10.62 -8.42 -4.02
C GLY A 41 -11.04 -7.73 -2.71
N VAL A 42 -10.79 -6.41 -2.58
CA VAL A 42 -11.27 -5.65 -1.42
C VAL A 42 -12.79 -5.48 -1.43
N ALA A 43 -13.42 -5.33 -2.61
CA ALA A 43 -14.88 -5.27 -2.69
C ALA A 43 -15.53 -6.57 -2.18
N VAL A 44 -15.01 -7.72 -2.62
CA VAL A 44 -15.46 -9.04 -2.14
C VAL A 44 -15.21 -9.18 -0.64
N LEU A 45 -14.02 -8.80 -0.15
CA LEU A 45 -13.68 -8.91 1.27
C LEU A 45 -14.60 -8.05 2.15
N ARG A 46 -14.90 -6.81 1.74
CA ARG A 46 -15.86 -5.95 2.44
C ARG A 46 -17.26 -6.55 2.50
N HIS A 47 -17.68 -7.24 1.45
CA HIS A 47 -18.96 -7.94 1.43
C HIS A 47 -18.95 -9.07 2.47
N MET A 48 -17.87 -9.86 2.55
CA MET A 48 -17.69 -10.88 3.58
C MET A 48 -17.74 -10.29 4.99
N GLU A 49 -17.07 -9.15 5.22
CA GLU A 49 -17.10 -8.41 6.49
C GLU A 49 -18.55 -8.00 6.86
N GLN A 50 -19.34 -7.52 5.89
CA GLN A 50 -20.74 -7.14 6.09
C GLN A 50 -21.64 -8.35 6.42
N LEU A 51 -21.31 -9.53 5.93
CA LEU A 51 -21.99 -10.78 6.27
C LEU A 51 -21.56 -11.35 7.63
N GLY A 52 -20.64 -10.66 8.34
CA GLY A 52 -20.14 -11.09 9.66
C GLY A 52 -19.06 -12.17 9.60
N ILE A 53 -18.53 -12.47 8.41
CA ILE A 53 -17.42 -13.41 8.25
C ILE A 53 -16.15 -12.80 8.82
N TRP A 54 -15.48 -13.51 9.72
CA TRP A 54 -14.22 -13.03 10.29
C TRP A 54 -13.11 -12.95 9.23
N THR A 55 -12.39 -11.84 9.19
CA THR A 55 -11.28 -11.63 8.24
C THR A 55 -9.97 -11.34 8.98
N ALA A 56 -8.91 -12.06 8.65
CA ALA A 56 -7.59 -11.87 9.27
C ALA A 56 -7.00 -10.46 9.01
N ASN A 57 -7.36 -9.85 7.88
CA ASN A 57 -7.04 -8.47 7.52
C ASN A 57 -8.28 -7.81 6.94
N THR A 58 -8.61 -6.61 7.38
CA THR A 58 -9.76 -5.89 6.85
C THR A 58 -9.51 -5.34 5.45
N GLY A 59 -10.58 -5.19 4.67
CA GLY A 59 -10.52 -4.52 3.37
C GLY A 59 -9.96 -3.11 3.46
N GLN A 60 -10.31 -2.39 4.53
CA GLN A 60 -9.78 -1.05 4.82
C GLN A 60 -8.28 -1.08 5.12
N GLY A 61 -7.82 -2.01 5.95
CA GLY A 61 -6.39 -2.17 6.27
C GLY A 61 -5.56 -2.50 5.03
N ILE A 62 -6.08 -3.34 4.12
CA ILE A 62 -5.41 -3.65 2.85
C ILE A 62 -5.29 -2.41 1.97
N LEU A 63 -6.33 -1.59 1.84
CA LEU A 63 -6.28 -0.36 1.03
C LEU A 63 -5.29 0.65 1.62
N GLN A 64 -5.34 0.89 2.93
CA GLN A 64 -4.45 1.82 3.62
C GLN A 64 -2.99 1.41 3.50
N SER A 65 -2.67 0.13 3.67
CA SER A 65 -1.30 -0.36 3.55
C SER A 65 -0.75 -0.33 2.12
N ARG A 66 -1.61 -0.33 1.10
CA ARG A 66 -1.23 -0.27 -0.32
C ARG A 66 -1.05 1.13 -0.87
N ASP A 67 -1.61 2.12 -0.22
CA ASP A 67 -1.40 3.54 -0.53
C ASP A 67 -0.24 4.07 0.34
N LYS A 68 0.90 4.38 -0.30
CA LYS A 68 2.10 4.83 0.41
C LYS A 68 1.91 6.17 1.11
N LEU A 69 1.11 7.07 0.52
CA LEU A 69 0.80 8.35 1.14
C LEU A 69 -0.05 8.15 2.40
N HIS A 70 -1.13 7.40 2.27
CA HIS A 70 -2.03 7.13 3.39
C HIS A 70 -1.30 6.35 4.52
N ALA A 71 -0.51 5.32 4.16
CA ALA A 71 0.30 4.60 5.13
C ALA A 71 1.27 5.54 5.89
N SER A 72 1.97 6.43 5.18
CA SER A 72 2.86 7.42 5.80
C SER A 72 2.13 8.37 6.74
N GLN A 73 0.93 8.82 6.37
CA GLN A 73 0.09 9.68 7.21
C GLN A 73 -0.34 8.98 8.50
N ILE A 74 -0.74 7.70 8.42
CA ILE A 74 -1.10 6.89 9.58
C ILE A 74 0.11 6.72 10.52
N LEU A 75 1.27 6.39 9.97
CA LEU A 75 2.51 6.22 10.74
C LEU A 75 2.90 7.52 11.45
N ALA A 76 2.89 8.64 10.72
CA ALA A 76 3.21 9.96 11.27
C ALA A 76 2.25 10.38 12.39
N ARG A 77 0.93 10.17 12.20
CA ARG A 77 -0.08 10.42 13.23
C ARG A 77 0.17 9.63 14.51
N ASN A 78 0.68 8.40 14.38
CA ASN A 78 1.02 7.55 15.52
C ASN A 78 2.47 7.77 16.02
N LYS A 79 3.15 8.85 15.59
CA LYS A 79 4.52 9.20 15.98
C LYS A 79 5.55 8.10 15.70
N ILE A 80 5.28 7.25 14.72
CA ILE A 80 6.22 6.23 14.27
C ILE A 80 7.21 6.89 13.30
N PRO A 81 8.52 6.81 13.55
CA PRO A 81 9.52 7.44 12.68
C PRO A 81 9.42 6.90 11.26
N VAL A 82 9.35 7.83 10.30
CA VAL A 82 9.38 7.53 8.86
C VAL A 82 10.38 8.47 8.20
N PRO A 83 11.01 8.07 7.08
CA PRO A 83 11.84 8.97 6.29
C PRO A 83 11.07 10.23 5.91
N LYS A 84 11.73 11.39 5.89
CA LYS A 84 11.10 12.64 5.43
C LYS A 84 10.51 12.43 4.06
N THR A 85 9.25 12.77 3.90
CA THR A 85 8.50 12.51 2.67
C THR A 85 7.57 13.66 2.37
N THR A 86 7.51 14.08 1.11
CA THR A 86 6.57 15.09 0.64
C THR A 86 5.85 14.62 -0.61
N TYR A 87 4.69 15.19 -0.86
CA TYR A 87 3.83 14.88 -2.00
C TYR A 87 3.98 15.97 -3.07
N VAL A 88 4.19 15.58 -4.31
CA VAL A 88 4.37 16.50 -5.45
C VAL A 88 3.23 16.30 -6.45
N ARG A 89 2.58 17.39 -6.80
CA ARG A 89 1.52 17.46 -7.81
C ARG A 89 1.89 18.27 -9.04
N ASP A 90 2.88 19.15 -8.92
CA ASP A 90 3.35 19.99 -10.01
C ASP A 90 4.86 19.88 -10.12
N SER A 91 5.39 20.08 -11.33
CA SER A 91 6.82 20.07 -11.59
C SER A 91 7.56 21.27 -11.00
N ILE A 92 6.87 22.36 -10.71
CA ILE A 92 7.43 23.53 -10.02
C ILE A 92 7.82 23.22 -8.58
N ASP A 93 7.16 22.24 -7.95
CA ASP A 93 7.40 21.84 -6.57
C ASP A 93 8.60 20.89 -6.39
N VAL A 94 9.28 20.50 -7.48
CA VAL A 94 10.35 19.49 -7.44
C VAL A 94 11.55 19.92 -6.62
N GLU A 95 12.08 21.12 -6.83
CA GLU A 95 13.23 21.65 -6.06
C GLU A 95 12.85 21.88 -4.60
N PRO A 96 11.75 22.58 -4.28
CA PRO A 96 11.29 22.70 -2.90
C PRO A 96 11.07 21.35 -2.21
N ALA A 97 10.59 20.33 -2.94
CA ALA A 97 10.41 18.99 -2.40
C ALA A 97 11.75 18.31 -2.07
N ILE A 98 12.76 18.45 -2.93
CA ILE A 98 14.11 17.94 -2.70
C ILE A 98 14.71 18.59 -1.46
N ASP A 99 14.62 19.91 -1.35
CA ASP A 99 15.15 20.67 -0.20
C ASP A 99 14.44 20.27 1.09
N PHE A 100 13.11 20.11 1.05
CA PHE A 100 12.33 19.70 2.22
C PHE A 100 12.78 18.34 2.80
N VAL A 101 13.14 17.39 1.93
CA VAL A 101 13.57 16.06 2.39
C VAL A 101 15.06 15.98 2.74
N GLY A 102 15.79 17.09 2.63
CA GLY A 102 17.21 17.18 3.04
C GLY A 102 18.21 17.11 1.89
N GLY A 103 17.76 17.29 0.65
CA GLY A 103 18.63 17.34 -0.52
C GLY A 103 18.77 16.00 -1.25
N LEU A 104 19.67 16.00 -2.22
CA LEU A 104 19.99 14.82 -3.05
C LEU A 104 20.99 13.88 -2.34
N PRO A 105 20.95 12.56 -2.66
CA PRO A 105 20.02 11.89 -3.56
C PRO A 105 18.65 11.69 -2.93
N VAL A 106 17.61 11.60 -3.76
CA VAL A 106 16.23 11.38 -3.32
C VAL A 106 15.63 10.10 -3.87
N VAL A 107 14.66 9.55 -3.15
CA VAL A 107 13.85 8.43 -3.63
C VAL A 107 12.49 8.96 -4.10
N ILE A 108 12.19 8.77 -5.38
CA ILE A 108 10.92 9.14 -5.99
C ILE A 108 10.04 7.90 -6.04
N LYS A 109 8.80 8.00 -5.57
CA LYS A 109 7.85 6.88 -5.50
C LYS A 109 6.51 7.27 -6.08
N VAL A 110 5.89 6.38 -6.87
CA VAL A 110 4.45 6.50 -7.14
C VAL A 110 3.66 6.06 -5.90
N THR A 111 2.54 6.72 -5.61
CA THR A 111 1.73 6.44 -4.42
C THR A 111 1.17 5.02 -4.41
N GLN A 112 0.81 4.52 -5.59
CA GLN A 112 0.29 3.16 -5.77
C GLN A 112 1.25 2.32 -6.61
N GLY A 113 1.53 1.12 -6.17
CA GLY A 113 2.44 0.17 -6.80
C GLY A 113 3.01 -0.82 -5.78
N THR A 114 3.52 -1.95 -6.26
CA THR A 114 4.09 -3.01 -5.42
C THR A 114 5.44 -3.48 -5.92
N GLN A 115 6.12 -4.32 -5.12
CA GLN A 115 7.33 -5.04 -5.49
C GLN A 115 8.50 -4.15 -5.94
N GLY A 116 8.54 -2.88 -5.47
CA GLY A 116 9.57 -1.93 -5.88
C GLY A 116 9.35 -1.28 -7.25
N GLN A 117 8.26 -1.65 -7.96
CA GLN A 117 7.88 -0.95 -9.18
C GLN A 117 7.45 0.48 -8.85
N GLY A 118 7.89 1.44 -9.67
CA GLY A 118 7.63 2.86 -9.41
C GLY A 118 8.39 3.44 -8.20
N VAL A 119 9.57 2.90 -7.89
CA VAL A 119 10.52 3.44 -6.89
C VAL A 119 11.86 3.70 -7.58
N PHE A 120 12.33 4.93 -7.53
CA PHE A 120 13.48 5.41 -8.29
C PHE A 120 14.41 6.21 -7.38
N LEU A 121 15.70 5.92 -7.42
CA LEU A 121 16.75 6.75 -6.81
C LEU A 121 17.24 7.78 -7.86
N ARG A 122 17.34 9.05 -7.47
CA ARG A 122 17.84 10.13 -8.33
C ARG A 122 18.87 10.96 -7.62
N HIS A 123 19.90 11.30 -8.37
CA HIS A 123 21.09 11.97 -7.85
C HIS A 123 21.17 13.45 -8.27
N THR A 124 20.36 13.88 -9.23
CA THR A 124 20.35 15.26 -9.73
C THR A 124 18.93 15.82 -9.78
N VAL A 125 18.83 17.15 -9.69
CA VAL A 125 17.56 17.88 -9.84
C VAL A 125 16.96 17.63 -11.22
N HIS A 126 17.79 17.67 -12.26
CA HIS A 126 17.34 17.47 -13.64
C HIS A 126 16.68 16.10 -13.86
N GLU A 127 17.34 15.02 -13.42
CA GLU A 127 16.78 13.67 -13.51
C GLU A 127 15.48 13.53 -12.70
N SER A 128 15.44 14.15 -11.52
CA SER A 128 14.27 14.14 -10.64
C SER A 128 13.08 14.84 -11.31
N ARG A 129 13.33 16.04 -11.86
CA ARG A 129 12.31 16.83 -12.56
C ARG A 129 11.77 16.10 -13.79
N SER A 130 12.63 15.59 -14.66
CA SER A 130 12.23 14.87 -15.86
C SER A 130 11.39 13.63 -15.54
N LEU A 131 11.79 12.87 -14.53
CA LEU A 131 11.02 11.69 -14.09
C LEU A 131 9.67 12.09 -13.52
N ILE A 132 9.63 13.07 -12.61
CA ILE A 132 8.39 13.52 -11.96
C ILE A 132 7.42 14.05 -13.00
N GLN A 133 7.88 14.89 -13.93
CA GLN A 133 7.04 15.39 -15.05
C GLN A 133 6.43 14.24 -15.86
N GLY A 134 7.23 13.25 -16.24
CA GLY A 134 6.74 12.08 -16.99
C GLY A 134 5.68 11.29 -16.20
N LEU A 135 5.87 11.11 -14.90
CA LEU A 135 4.91 10.41 -14.04
C LEU A 135 3.60 11.21 -13.88
N LEU A 136 3.69 12.53 -13.69
CA LEU A 136 2.52 13.40 -13.56
C LEU A 136 1.68 13.43 -14.86
N LEU A 137 2.32 13.44 -16.03
CA LEU A 137 1.64 13.36 -17.32
C LEU A 137 0.84 12.06 -17.51
N THR A 138 1.25 10.98 -16.86
CA THR A 138 0.50 9.70 -16.85
C THR A 138 -0.57 9.64 -15.75
N GLY A 139 -0.88 10.76 -15.10
CA GLY A 139 -1.86 10.82 -14.01
C GLY A 139 -1.40 10.13 -12.71
N LYS A 140 -0.09 9.88 -12.56
CA LYS A 140 0.45 9.25 -11.34
C LYS A 140 0.72 10.29 -10.28
N SER A 141 0.33 9.99 -9.06
CA SER A 141 0.70 10.78 -7.89
C SER A 141 2.08 10.38 -7.39
N VAL A 142 2.90 11.36 -7.03
CA VAL A 142 4.32 11.18 -6.76
C VAL A 142 4.67 11.61 -5.33
N LEU A 143 5.51 10.81 -4.68
CA LEU A 143 6.17 11.13 -3.42
C LEU A 143 7.67 11.32 -3.67
N VAL A 144 8.24 12.36 -3.07
CA VAL A 144 9.69 12.55 -2.92
C VAL A 144 10.03 12.24 -1.47
N GLN A 145 11.04 11.41 -1.26
CA GLN A 145 11.44 10.93 0.05
C GLN A 145 12.96 11.00 0.21
N GLU A 146 13.42 11.29 1.43
CA GLU A 146 14.84 11.21 1.76
C GLU A 146 15.40 9.82 1.48
N TYR A 147 16.63 9.78 1.04
CA TYR A 147 17.37 8.54 0.84
C TYR A 147 18.16 8.17 2.09
N ILE A 148 17.86 7.00 2.66
CA ILE A 148 18.58 6.48 3.82
C ILE A 148 19.78 5.67 3.33
N ALA A 149 20.93 6.28 3.27
CA ALA A 149 22.15 5.70 2.69
C ALA A 149 22.59 4.42 3.43
N GLU A 150 22.43 4.37 4.74
CA GLU A 150 22.79 3.24 5.61
C GLU A 150 21.99 1.99 5.26
N SER A 151 20.79 2.18 4.71
CA SER A 151 19.88 1.10 4.30
C SER A 151 20.05 0.68 2.84
N HIS A 152 21.05 1.20 2.11
CA HIS A 152 21.23 0.91 0.69
C HIS A 152 21.12 -0.58 0.38
N GLY A 153 20.11 -0.96 -0.41
CA GLY A 153 19.87 -2.35 -0.81
C GLY A 153 19.57 -3.32 0.35
N LYS A 154 19.26 -2.83 1.55
CA LYS A 154 18.99 -3.68 2.71
C LYS A 154 17.68 -3.26 3.37
N ASP A 155 16.91 -4.21 3.82
CA ASP A 155 15.78 -3.99 4.71
C ASP A 155 15.55 -5.17 5.66
N ILE A 156 14.69 -4.93 6.64
CA ILE A 156 14.18 -5.97 7.52
C ILE A 156 12.68 -6.11 7.24
N ARG A 157 12.23 -7.33 7.00
CA ARG A 157 10.82 -7.66 6.92
C ARG A 157 10.41 -8.39 8.18
N ALA A 158 9.49 -7.83 8.95
CA ALA A 158 8.87 -8.48 10.09
C ALA A 158 7.48 -9.01 9.71
N LEU A 159 7.16 -10.21 10.14
CA LEU A 159 5.82 -10.77 10.08
C LEU A 159 5.18 -10.61 11.46
N VAL A 160 4.04 -9.93 11.48
CA VAL A 160 3.28 -9.67 12.70
C VAL A 160 1.97 -10.47 12.63
N VAL A 161 1.65 -11.16 13.72
CA VAL A 161 0.36 -11.84 13.91
C VAL A 161 -0.19 -11.41 15.27
N GLY A 162 -1.36 -10.79 15.24
CA GLY A 162 -1.91 -10.11 16.41
C GLY A 162 -1.01 -8.94 16.82
N ASP A 163 -0.49 -8.98 18.03
CA ASP A 163 0.40 -7.98 18.63
C ASP A 163 1.88 -8.38 18.66
N ARG A 164 2.24 -9.51 18.03
CA ARG A 164 3.58 -10.10 18.14
C ARG A 164 4.28 -10.21 16.79
N VAL A 165 5.57 -9.94 16.78
CA VAL A 165 6.48 -10.30 15.69
C VAL A 165 6.79 -11.79 15.79
N VAL A 166 6.25 -12.59 14.86
CA VAL A 166 6.42 -14.05 14.85
C VAL A 166 7.58 -14.51 13.98
N ALA A 167 8.03 -13.67 13.04
CA ALA A 167 9.21 -13.92 12.23
C ALA A 167 9.81 -12.61 11.73
N ALA A 168 11.12 -12.60 11.49
CA ALA A 168 11.81 -11.50 10.83
C ALA A 168 12.87 -12.03 9.88
N MET A 169 13.08 -11.34 8.76
CA MET A 169 14.14 -11.65 7.82
C MET A 169 14.86 -10.38 7.36
N ARG A 170 16.16 -10.47 7.16
CA ARG A 170 16.92 -9.44 6.46
C ARG A 170 16.93 -9.75 4.97
N ARG A 171 16.58 -8.75 4.16
CA ARG A 171 16.74 -8.83 2.71
C ARG A 171 17.91 -7.96 2.27
N LYS A 172 18.64 -8.43 1.26
CA LYS A 172 19.78 -7.71 0.69
C LYS A 172 19.70 -7.80 -0.83
N ALA A 173 19.78 -6.64 -1.47
CA ALA A 173 19.87 -6.55 -2.93
C ALA A 173 21.20 -7.11 -3.44
N ARG A 174 21.21 -7.54 -4.70
CA ARG A 174 22.41 -7.98 -5.40
C ARG A 174 23.03 -6.82 -6.18
N GLY A 175 24.33 -6.83 -6.29
CA GLY A 175 25.08 -5.84 -7.06
C GLY A 175 24.85 -4.39 -6.58
N ARG A 176 24.52 -3.49 -7.52
CA ARG A 176 24.31 -2.05 -7.27
C ARG A 176 22.84 -1.66 -7.07
N GLU A 177 21.94 -2.64 -6.98
CA GLU A 177 20.51 -2.36 -6.79
C GLU A 177 20.26 -1.80 -5.37
N PHE A 178 19.58 -0.67 -5.28
CA PHE A 178 19.25 -0.04 -4.00
C PHE A 178 17.95 -0.56 -3.38
N ARG A 179 17.13 -1.28 -4.15
CA ARG A 179 15.88 -1.90 -3.69
C ARG A 179 16.13 -3.35 -3.31
N SER A 180 15.69 -3.76 -2.13
CA SER A 180 15.89 -5.11 -1.58
C SER A 180 14.81 -6.11 -1.98
N ASN A 181 13.93 -5.79 -2.94
CA ASN A 181 12.82 -6.65 -3.36
C ASN A 181 13.34 -7.88 -4.15
N TYR A 182 12.94 -9.09 -3.73
CA TYR A 182 13.38 -10.35 -4.33
C TYR A 182 13.18 -10.43 -5.86
N HIS A 183 12.09 -9.89 -6.37
CA HIS A 183 11.77 -9.92 -7.81
C HIS A 183 12.63 -8.99 -8.68
N LEU A 184 13.52 -8.22 -8.08
CA LEU A 184 14.43 -7.31 -8.77
C LEU A 184 15.88 -7.81 -8.75
N ASN A 185 16.11 -8.99 -8.16
CA ASN A 185 17.46 -9.57 -7.94
C ASN A 185 17.62 -10.93 -8.62
#